data_1d7eda277aed3867f29444cdf7dc06de
#
_entry.id   1d7eda277aed3867f29444cdf7dc06de
#
_cell.length_a   1.000
_cell.length_b   1.000
_cell.length_c   1.000
_cell.angle_alpha   90.00
_cell.angle_beta   90.00
_cell.angle_gamma   90.00
#
_symmetry.space_group_name_H-M   'P 1'
#
loop_
_entity.id
_entity.type
_entity.pdbx_description
1 polymer ?
#
loop_
_entity_poly.entity_id
_entity_poly.type
_entity_poly.pdbx_seq_one_letter_code
_entity_poly.pdbx_strand_id
1 'polypeptide(L)'
;MNTEIKTDSLRPMTAIQIQQTRDFVKSLDEESESYWDMVNVGDVLSRELHVTPELVILYADAVEDYHSWYEGWRMNTWHIKGESPFGGAVIPPLMMSHFVLSVQFDHTKPFAVGSIHTFHDTEILDAIPVGATVRISTKAIDKFVKRERRYVRHEVTVEDVSNGKLYMRETRDILSR
;
A
#
# COMPACT_ATOMS: atom_id res chain seq x y z
N MET A 1 -25.99 -11.95 18.69
CA MET A 1 -25.18 -11.23 19.69
C MET A 1 -24.65 -9.99 18.99
N ASN A 2 -25.27 -8.83 19.23
CA ASN A 2 -24.80 -7.55 18.71
C ASN A 2 -23.61 -7.11 19.56
N THR A 3 -22.41 -7.17 19.00
CA THR A 3 -21.25 -6.56 19.64
C THR A 3 -21.29 -5.08 19.28
N GLU A 4 -21.82 -4.25 20.16
CA GLU A 4 -21.66 -2.79 20.07
C GLU A 4 -20.17 -2.48 20.05
N ILE A 5 -19.68 -2.01 18.90
CA ILE A 5 -18.34 -1.40 18.82
C ILE A 5 -18.42 -0.11 19.62
N LYS A 6 -17.80 -0.11 20.81
CA LYS A 6 -17.69 1.09 21.62
C LYS A 6 -16.90 2.14 20.83
N THR A 7 -17.57 3.19 20.41
CA THR A 7 -17.01 4.38 19.73
C THR A 7 -16.11 5.24 20.63
N ASP A 8 -15.64 4.71 21.75
CA ASP A 8 -14.79 5.43 22.72
C ASP A 8 -13.36 5.72 22.20
N SER A 9 -12.99 5.16 21.04
CA SER A 9 -11.67 5.37 20.42
C SER A 9 -11.54 6.65 19.60
N LEU A 10 -12.63 7.39 19.40
CA LEU A 10 -12.65 8.61 18.55
C LEU A 10 -12.74 9.90 19.38
N ARG A 11 -12.31 9.89 20.64
CA ARG A 11 -12.21 11.16 21.40
C ARG A 11 -11.17 12.07 20.74
N PRO A 12 -11.48 13.35 20.50
CA PRO A 12 -10.50 14.28 19.98
C PRO A 12 -9.29 14.33 20.92
N MET A 13 -8.09 14.33 20.34
CA MET A 13 -6.85 14.42 21.12
C MET A 13 -6.84 15.68 21.97
N THR A 14 -6.42 15.54 23.21
CA THR A 14 -6.22 16.70 24.09
C THR A 14 -5.07 17.57 23.60
N ALA A 15 -5.01 18.83 24.00
CA ALA A 15 -3.90 19.72 23.67
C ALA A 15 -2.55 19.15 24.11
N ILE A 16 -2.50 18.43 25.24
CA ILE A 16 -1.30 17.75 25.73
C ILE A 16 -0.89 16.61 24.77
N GLN A 17 -1.82 15.77 24.34
CA GLN A 17 -1.54 14.69 23.38
C GLN A 17 -1.06 15.22 22.03
N ILE A 18 -1.65 16.32 21.57
CA ILE A 18 -1.22 16.99 20.34
C ILE A 18 0.21 17.52 20.49
N GLN A 19 0.54 18.12 21.62
CA GLN A 19 1.89 18.63 21.85
C GLN A 19 2.90 17.49 21.96
N GLN A 20 2.60 16.43 22.71
CA GLN A 20 3.44 15.23 22.82
C GLN A 20 3.69 14.58 21.45
N THR A 21 2.66 14.51 20.59
CA THR A 21 2.81 13.99 19.22
C THR A 21 3.72 14.89 18.39
N ARG A 22 3.58 16.21 18.51
CA ARG A 22 4.46 17.17 17.81
C ARG A 22 5.92 17.05 18.26
N ASP A 23 6.15 16.94 19.55
CA ASP A 23 7.50 16.81 20.12
C ASP A 23 8.13 15.48 19.71
N PHE A 24 7.36 14.40 19.68
CA PHE A 24 7.79 13.08 19.17
C PHE A 24 8.13 13.15 17.68
N VAL A 25 7.27 13.73 16.85
CA VAL A 25 7.52 13.91 15.41
C VAL A 25 8.77 14.75 15.20
N LYS A 26 8.96 15.83 15.99
CA LYS A 26 10.14 16.67 15.89
C LYS A 26 11.41 15.93 16.27
N SER A 27 11.38 15.09 17.31
CA SER A 27 12.55 14.27 17.70
C SER A 27 12.94 13.27 16.60
N LEU A 28 11.95 12.70 15.89
CA LEU A 28 12.23 11.83 14.74
C LEU A 28 12.85 12.58 13.57
N ASP A 29 12.47 13.84 13.35
CA ASP A 29 13.03 14.70 12.29
C ASP A 29 14.51 15.07 12.56
N GLU A 30 14.90 15.21 13.82
CA GLU A 30 16.26 15.60 14.20
C GLU A 30 17.27 14.43 14.10
N GLU A 31 16.81 13.18 14.15
CA GLU A 31 17.65 11.98 14.17
C GLU A 31 17.61 11.17 12.86
N SER A 32 16.69 11.46 11.94
CA SER A 32 16.51 10.66 10.73
C SER A 32 17.18 11.26 9.50
N GLU A 33 17.94 10.44 8.78
CA GLU A 33 18.35 10.78 7.41
C GLU A 33 17.13 11.04 6.54
N SER A 34 17.25 12.00 5.63
CA SER A 34 16.14 12.28 4.72
C SER A 34 15.92 11.10 3.76
N TYR A 35 14.69 10.87 3.34
CA TYR A 35 14.38 9.82 2.36
C TYR A 35 15.25 9.96 1.09
N TRP A 36 15.54 11.19 0.70
CA TRP A 36 16.44 11.49 -0.41
C TRP A 36 17.85 10.92 -0.20
N ASP A 37 18.40 11.02 1.00
CA ASP A 37 19.77 10.60 1.28
C ASP A 37 19.88 9.08 1.45
N MET A 38 18.80 8.44 1.92
CA MET A 38 18.73 6.99 2.16
C MET A 38 18.57 6.17 0.88
N VAL A 39 17.99 6.71 -0.18
CA VAL A 39 17.64 5.96 -1.41
C VAL A 39 18.56 6.35 -2.55
N ASN A 40 19.11 5.36 -3.27
CA ASN A 40 19.89 5.57 -4.50
C ASN A 40 19.09 5.16 -5.73
N VAL A 41 19.32 5.87 -6.85
CA VAL A 41 18.76 5.46 -8.13
C VAL A 41 19.31 4.07 -8.50
N GLY A 42 18.40 3.16 -8.81
CA GLY A 42 18.69 1.76 -9.06
C GLY A 42 18.41 0.82 -7.89
N ASP A 43 18.21 1.35 -6.66
CA ASP A 43 17.82 0.53 -5.51
C ASP A 43 16.49 -0.17 -5.79
N VAL A 44 16.45 -1.48 -5.51
CA VAL A 44 15.27 -2.33 -5.69
C VAL A 44 14.93 -2.97 -4.35
N LEU A 45 13.70 -2.80 -3.94
CA LEU A 45 13.11 -3.46 -2.78
C LEU A 45 11.99 -4.37 -3.27
N SER A 46 11.88 -5.57 -2.69
CA SER A 46 10.81 -6.47 -3.07
C SER A 46 10.32 -7.33 -1.91
N ARG A 47 9.06 -7.73 -1.99
CA ARG A 47 8.42 -8.62 -1.03
C ARG A 47 7.44 -9.54 -1.75
N GLU A 48 7.37 -10.78 -1.30
CA GLU A 48 6.33 -11.70 -1.71
C GLU A 48 5.15 -11.65 -0.73
N LEU A 49 3.95 -11.69 -1.29
CA LEU A 49 2.71 -11.66 -0.54
C LEU A 49 1.79 -12.76 -1.05
N HIS A 50 1.37 -13.64 -0.16
CA HIS A 50 0.29 -14.58 -0.47
C HIS A 50 -1.05 -13.90 -0.23
N VAL A 51 -1.86 -13.80 -1.27
CA VAL A 51 -3.15 -13.10 -1.27
C VAL A 51 -4.22 -14.04 -0.70
N THR A 52 -4.34 -14.08 0.62
CA THR A 52 -5.36 -14.92 1.26
C THR A 52 -6.74 -14.28 1.19
N PRO A 53 -7.82 -15.09 1.25
CA PRO A 53 -9.18 -14.57 1.37
C PRO A 53 -9.35 -13.61 2.53
N GLU A 54 -8.80 -13.93 3.70
CA GLU A 54 -8.91 -13.10 4.91
C GLU A 54 -8.27 -11.73 4.73
N LEU A 55 -7.14 -11.67 4.01
CA LEU A 55 -6.47 -10.41 3.69
C LEU A 55 -7.32 -9.51 2.80
N VAL A 56 -8.00 -10.13 1.82
CA VAL A 56 -8.90 -9.39 0.91
C VAL A 56 -10.10 -8.83 1.65
N ILE A 57 -10.71 -9.60 2.56
CA ILE A 57 -11.81 -9.08 3.39
C ILE A 57 -11.35 -7.94 4.26
N LEU A 58 -10.24 -8.15 4.96
CA LEU A 58 -9.74 -7.13 5.89
C LEU A 58 -9.49 -5.81 5.15
N TYR A 59 -8.97 -5.89 3.93
CA TYR A 59 -8.78 -4.72 3.09
C TYR A 59 -10.12 -4.12 2.63
N ALA A 60 -11.03 -4.96 2.11
CA ALA A 60 -12.36 -4.51 1.65
C ALA A 60 -13.16 -3.86 2.78
N ASP A 61 -13.12 -4.43 3.99
CA ASP A 61 -13.74 -3.85 5.18
C ASP A 61 -13.10 -2.50 5.56
N ALA A 62 -11.78 -2.38 5.44
CA ALA A 62 -11.07 -1.15 5.80
C ALA A 62 -11.35 0.03 4.84
N VAL A 63 -11.64 -0.27 3.57
CA VAL A 63 -11.94 0.74 2.54
C VAL A 63 -13.43 0.81 2.19
N GLU A 64 -14.27 0.00 2.86
CA GLU A 64 -15.72 -0.10 2.63
C GLU A 64 -16.08 -0.45 1.17
N ASP A 65 -15.21 -1.23 0.49
CA ASP A 65 -15.44 -1.71 -0.89
C ASP A 65 -15.94 -3.16 -0.88
N TYR A 66 -17.25 -3.33 -1.01
CA TYR A 66 -17.94 -4.62 -0.89
C TYR A 66 -18.43 -5.18 -2.23
N HIS A 67 -17.59 -5.06 -3.25
CA HIS A 67 -17.96 -5.60 -4.56
C HIS A 67 -17.99 -7.13 -4.56
N SER A 68 -19.00 -7.73 -5.21
CA SER A 68 -19.21 -9.20 -5.23
C SER A 68 -18.04 -10.00 -5.79
N TRP A 69 -17.21 -9.41 -6.65
CA TRP A 69 -16.01 -10.05 -7.18
C TRP A 69 -14.93 -10.31 -6.14
N TYR A 70 -14.92 -9.54 -5.03
CA TYR A 70 -13.95 -9.68 -3.94
C TYR A 70 -14.50 -10.54 -2.79
N GLU A 71 -15.79 -10.43 -2.55
CA GLU A 71 -16.45 -10.99 -1.38
C GLU A 71 -17.35 -12.19 -1.66
N GLY A 72 -17.43 -12.66 -2.87
CA GLY A 72 -18.32 -13.76 -3.25
C GLY A 72 -18.28 -14.96 -2.31
N TRP A 73 -17.14 -15.23 -1.71
CA TRP A 73 -16.93 -16.29 -0.74
C TRP A 73 -17.47 -15.95 0.68
N ARG A 74 -17.43 -14.69 1.14
CA ARG A 74 -17.94 -14.27 2.46
C ARG A 74 -19.46 -14.44 2.54
N MET A 75 -20.15 -14.18 1.45
CA MET A 75 -21.60 -14.30 1.36
C MET A 75 -22.07 -15.66 0.91
N ASN A 76 -21.18 -16.64 0.79
CA ASN A 76 -21.47 -17.95 0.20
C ASN A 76 -22.07 -17.85 -1.22
N THR A 77 -21.69 -16.82 -1.96
CA THR A 77 -22.19 -16.54 -3.32
C THR A 77 -21.30 -17.12 -4.41
N TRP A 78 -20.27 -17.87 -4.06
CA TRP A 78 -19.40 -18.61 -5.00
C TRP A 78 -20.12 -19.55 -5.93
N HIS A 79 -21.31 -20.01 -5.54
CA HIS A 79 -22.16 -20.83 -6.39
C HIS A 79 -22.94 -20.00 -7.42
N ILE A 80 -22.95 -18.68 -7.32
CA ILE A 80 -23.45 -17.79 -8.37
C ILE A 80 -22.37 -17.74 -9.45
N LYS A 81 -22.30 -18.82 -10.22
CA LYS A 81 -21.38 -18.94 -11.35
C LYS A 81 -21.66 -17.82 -12.35
N GLY A 82 -20.62 -17.05 -12.66
CA GLY A 82 -20.66 -16.06 -13.72
C GLY A 82 -20.65 -14.61 -13.28
N GLU A 83 -20.61 -14.29 -11.99
CA GLU A 83 -20.51 -12.89 -11.55
C GLU A 83 -19.11 -12.29 -11.74
N SER A 84 -18.06 -13.10 -11.55
CA SER A 84 -16.69 -12.64 -11.84
C SER A 84 -16.29 -13.02 -13.27
N PRO A 85 -15.98 -12.07 -14.15
CA PRO A 85 -15.52 -12.34 -15.52
C PRO A 85 -14.11 -12.98 -15.53
N PHE A 86 -13.45 -13.09 -14.37
CA PHE A 86 -12.09 -13.61 -14.23
C PHE A 86 -12.04 -15.08 -13.82
N GLY A 87 -13.20 -15.76 -13.75
CA GLY A 87 -13.29 -17.20 -13.42
C GLY A 87 -13.17 -17.54 -11.94
N GLY A 88 -13.08 -16.53 -11.07
CA GLY A 88 -12.98 -16.68 -9.61
C GLY A 88 -12.89 -15.34 -8.91
N ALA A 89 -12.73 -15.36 -7.59
CA ALA A 89 -12.54 -14.12 -6.83
C ALA A 89 -11.21 -13.46 -7.15
N VAL A 90 -11.27 -12.15 -7.22
CA VAL A 90 -10.10 -11.29 -7.46
C VAL A 90 -10.01 -10.25 -6.34
N ILE A 91 -8.86 -9.61 -6.20
CA ILE A 91 -8.68 -8.56 -5.22
C ILE A 91 -9.22 -7.22 -5.74
N PRO A 92 -9.52 -6.27 -4.84
CA PRO A 92 -9.74 -4.88 -5.20
C PRO A 92 -8.55 -4.32 -6.01
N PRO A 93 -8.77 -3.65 -7.14
CA PRO A 93 -7.69 -3.29 -8.07
C PRO A 93 -6.53 -2.50 -7.43
N LEU A 94 -6.83 -1.57 -6.51
CA LEU A 94 -5.80 -0.74 -5.86
C LEU A 94 -5.22 -1.34 -4.58
N MET A 95 -5.64 -2.54 -4.18
CA MET A 95 -5.16 -3.17 -2.96
C MET A 95 -3.63 -3.28 -2.95
N MET A 96 -3.02 -3.74 -4.05
CA MET A 96 -1.56 -3.91 -4.13
C MET A 96 -0.82 -2.58 -4.07
N SER A 97 -1.37 -1.50 -4.61
CA SER A 97 -0.79 -0.17 -4.51
C SER A 97 -0.61 0.29 -3.05
N HIS A 98 -1.54 -0.06 -2.16
CA HIS A 98 -1.38 0.21 -0.73
C HIS A 98 -0.30 -0.67 -0.08
N PHE A 99 -0.17 -1.94 -0.50
CA PHE A 99 0.86 -2.83 0.03
C PHE A 99 2.28 -2.46 -0.38
N VAL A 100 2.48 -1.67 -1.43
CA VAL A 100 3.80 -1.13 -1.80
C VAL A 100 4.42 -0.33 -0.65
N LEU A 101 3.61 0.40 0.11
CA LEU A 101 4.11 1.14 1.27
C LEU A 101 4.75 0.20 2.30
N SER A 102 4.19 -1.00 2.51
CA SER A 102 4.77 -1.97 3.44
C SER A 102 6.15 -2.45 3.00
N VAL A 103 6.39 -2.58 1.69
CA VAL A 103 7.71 -2.93 1.15
C VAL A 103 8.73 -1.84 1.45
N GLN A 104 8.35 -0.59 1.28
CA GLN A 104 9.22 0.56 1.57
C GLN A 104 9.49 0.69 3.07
N PHE A 105 8.47 0.53 3.93
CA PHE A 105 8.60 0.61 5.38
C PHE A 105 9.52 -0.45 5.98
N ASP A 106 9.55 -1.65 5.43
CA ASP A 106 10.41 -2.72 5.93
C ASP A 106 11.91 -2.41 5.74
N HIS A 107 12.25 -1.58 4.76
CA HIS A 107 13.63 -1.31 4.36
C HIS A 107 14.13 0.08 4.73
N THR A 108 13.22 1.02 5.00
CA THR A 108 13.56 2.40 5.37
C THR A 108 13.06 2.70 6.78
N LYS A 109 13.78 2.21 7.79
CA LYS A 109 13.45 2.48 9.20
C LYS A 109 14.33 3.57 9.78
N PRO A 110 13.74 4.53 10.48
CA PRO A 110 12.34 4.92 10.46
C PRO A 110 12.00 5.52 9.10
N PHE A 111 10.86 5.17 8.55
CA PHE A 111 10.35 5.83 7.33
C PHE A 111 10.48 7.34 7.55
N ALA A 112 11.16 8.00 6.63
CA ALA A 112 11.52 9.39 6.80
C ALA A 112 10.28 10.23 7.10
N VAL A 113 10.15 10.61 8.36
CA VAL A 113 8.99 11.36 8.84
C VAL A 113 8.88 12.64 8.04
N GLY A 114 7.70 12.86 7.47
CA GLY A 114 7.42 14.02 6.66
C GLY A 114 7.61 13.84 5.15
N SER A 115 7.92 12.63 4.68
CA SER A 115 7.80 12.30 3.26
C SER A 115 6.34 12.31 2.81
N ILE A 116 6.08 12.87 1.62
CA ILE A 116 4.74 13.03 1.08
C ILE A 116 4.65 12.35 -0.28
N HIS A 117 3.65 11.52 -0.47
CA HIS A 117 3.27 10.97 -1.76
C HIS A 117 2.64 12.09 -2.60
N THR A 118 3.27 12.48 -3.70
CA THR A 118 2.86 13.66 -4.47
C THR A 118 2.35 13.33 -5.87
N PHE A 119 2.69 12.17 -6.37
CA PHE A 119 2.26 11.70 -7.69
C PHE A 119 2.07 10.18 -7.64
N HIS A 120 1.07 9.72 -8.36
CA HIS A 120 0.69 8.33 -8.44
C HIS A 120 0.01 8.09 -9.80
N ASP A 121 0.58 7.19 -10.59
CA ASP A 121 0.02 6.73 -11.86
C ASP A 121 0.07 5.21 -11.88
N THR A 122 -1.10 4.56 -11.95
CA THR A 122 -1.24 3.11 -11.84
C THR A 122 -1.89 2.54 -13.07
N GLU A 123 -1.21 1.61 -13.71
CA GLU A 123 -1.73 0.78 -14.80
C GLU A 123 -2.05 -0.61 -14.27
N ILE A 124 -3.33 -0.99 -14.28
CA ILE A 124 -3.80 -2.33 -13.94
C ILE A 124 -3.88 -3.13 -15.22
N LEU A 125 -3.02 -4.13 -15.35
CA LEU A 125 -2.86 -4.92 -16.56
C LEU A 125 -3.74 -6.17 -16.56
N ASP A 126 -4.00 -6.72 -15.37
CA ASP A 126 -4.87 -7.89 -15.21
C ASP A 126 -5.37 -7.99 -13.77
N ALA A 127 -6.44 -8.77 -13.56
CA ALA A 127 -6.97 -9.05 -12.25
C ALA A 127 -6.10 -10.05 -11.49
N ILE A 128 -5.84 -9.76 -10.21
CA ILE A 128 -5.07 -10.66 -9.34
C ILE A 128 -6.04 -11.63 -8.66
N PRO A 129 -5.91 -12.95 -8.88
CA PRO A 129 -6.77 -13.93 -8.23
C PRO A 129 -6.51 -14.00 -6.72
N VAL A 130 -7.57 -14.20 -5.95
CA VAL A 130 -7.43 -14.62 -4.55
C VAL A 130 -6.76 -15.99 -4.51
N GLY A 131 -5.78 -16.17 -3.63
CA GLY A 131 -4.94 -17.36 -3.56
C GLY A 131 -3.62 -17.27 -4.33
N ALA A 132 -3.42 -16.24 -5.17
CA ALA A 132 -2.14 -16.03 -5.83
C ALA A 132 -1.03 -15.63 -4.84
N THR A 133 0.21 -15.95 -5.18
CA THR A 133 1.39 -15.37 -4.54
C THR A 133 1.99 -14.36 -5.49
N VAL A 134 2.04 -13.11 -5.07
CA VAL A 134 2.57 -12.01 -5.88
C VAL A 134 3.87 -11.50 -5.32
N ARG A 135 4.77 -11.05 -6.20
CA ARG A 135 5.95 -10.26 -5.83
C ARG A 135 5.65 -8.79 -6.12
N ILE A 136 5.74 -7.99 -5.07
CA ILE A 136 5.67 -6.52 -5.16
C ILE A 136 7.12 -6.03 -5.16
N SER A 137 7.50 -5.32 -6.22
CA SER A 137 8.84 -4.73 -6.35
C SER A 137 8.73 -3.24 -6.53
N THR A 138 9.60 -2.48 -5.86
CA THR A 138 9.74 -1.04 -6.05
C THR A 138 11.19 -0.72 -6.38
N LYS A 139 11.41 0.06 -7.43
CA LYS A 139 12.72 0.47 -7.91
C LYS A 139 12.79 1.99 -7.94
N ALA A 140 13.77 2.57 -7.29
CA ALA A 140 14.06 3.98 -7.45
C ALA A 140 14.65 4.23 -8.84
N ILE A 141 13.93 4.96 -9.71
CA ILE A 141 14.31 5.18 -11.10
C ILE A 141 14.84 6.59 -11.37
N ASP A 142 14.53 7.56 -10.49
CA ASP A 142 14.98 8.93 -10.64
C ASP A 142 14.99 9.68 -9.30
N LYS A 143 15.86 10.67 -9.21
CA LYS A 143 15.91 11.67 -8.13
C LYS A 143 15.98 13.04 -8.77
N PHE A 144 15.02 13.91 -8.50
CA PHE A 144 14.95 15.22 -9.12
C PHE A 144 14.55 16.32 -8.14
N VAL A 145 14.95 17.55 -8.46
CA VAL A 145 14.57 18.74 -7.71
C VAL A 145 13.57 19.55 -8.52
N LYS A 146 12.42 19.88 -7.90
CA LYS A 146 11.39 20.73 -8.48
C LYS A 146 10.94 21.77 -7.46
N ARG A 147 11.01 23.05 -7.80
CA ARG A 147 10.69 24.17 -6.89
C ARG A 147 11.43 24.05 -5.53
N GLU A 148 12.75 23.81 -5.62
CA GLU A 148 13.63 23.67 -4.45
C GLU A 148 13.31 22.49 -3.53
N ARG A 149 12.45 21.58 -3.95
CA ARG A 149 12.07 20.38 -3.20
C ARG A 149 12.63 19.13 -3.87
N ARG A 150 13.03 18.16 -3.07
CA ARG A 150 13.67 16.90 -3.48
C ARG A 150 12.63 15.80 -3.63
N TYR A 151 12.65 15.09 -4.76
CA TYR A 151 11.72 14.01 -5.06
C TYR A 151 12.48 12.75 -5.46
N VAL A 152 12.00 11.61 -4.98
CA VAL A 152 12.43 10.29 -5.46
C VAL A 152 11.29 9.69 -6.26
N ARG A 153 11.56 9.29 -7.50
CA ARG A 153 10.61 8.58 -8.36
C ARG A 153 10.85 7.09 -8.30
N HIS A 154 9.80 6.36 -8.09
CA HIS A 154 9.78 4.90 -8.08
C HIS A 154 8.94 4.34 -9.21
N GLU A 155 9.45 3.26 -9.81
CA GLU A 155 8.66 2.31 -10.59
C GLU A 155 8.29 1.15 -9.66
N VAL A 156 7.03 0.74 -9.72
CA VAL A 156 6.49 -0.39 -8.96
C VAL A 156 5.95 -1.41 -9.93
N THR A 157 6.20 -2.69 -9.65
CA THR A 157 5.61 -3.81 -10.38
C THR A 157 5.01 -4.81 -9.41
N VAL A 158 3.90 -5.42 -9.84
CA VAL A 158 3.29 -6.57 -9.14
C VAL A 158 3.19 -7.71 -10.12
N GLU A 159 3.86 -8.81 -9.84
CA GLU A 159 3.94 -9.98 -10.71
C GLU A 159 3.57 -11.27 -9.98
N ASP A 160 3.05 -12.24 -10.69
CA ASP A 160 2.81 -13.58 -10.18
C ASP A 160 4.14 -14.31 -10.00
N VAL A 161 4.38 -14.84 -8.79
CA VAL A 161 5.63 -15.55 -8.46
C VAL A 161 5.75 -16.86 -9.25
N SER A 162 4.63 -17.50 -9.58
CA SER A 162 4.62 -18.82 -10.21
C SER A 162 4.95 -18.81 -11.71
N ASN A 163 4.61 -17.73 -12.41
CA ASN A 163 4.70 -17.65 -13.87
C ASN A 163 5.24 -16.32 -14.42
N GLY A 164 5.51 -15.35 -13.55
CA GLY A 164 6.04 -14.04 -13.95
C GLY A 164 5.03 -13.11 -14.65
N LYS A 165 3.73 -13.43 -14.61
CA LYS A 165 2.70 -12.59 -15.21
C LYS A 165 2.64 -11.24 -14.48
N LEU A 166 2.74 -10.16 -15.23
CA LEU A 166 2.64 -8.81 -14.69
C LEU A 166 1.15 -8.42 -14.54
N TYR A 167 0.77 -8.07 -13.31
CA TYR A 167 -0.58 -7.65 -12.96
C TYR A 167 -0.75 -6.13 -12.89
N MET A 168 0.29 -5.45 -12.41
CA MET A 168 0.22 -4.00 -12.18
C MET A 168 1.58 -3.36 -12.41
N ARG A 169 1.56 -2.18 -13.00
CA ARG A 169 2.70 -1.25 -13.05
C ARG A 169 2.26 0.08 -12.47
N GLU A 170 3.16 0.73 -11.74
CA GLU A 170 2.86 1.99 -11.11
C GLU A 170 4.09 2.89 -11.12
N THR A 171 3.89 4.19 -11.32
CA THR A 171 4.90 5.22 -11.08
C THR A 171 4.44 6.12 -9.94
N ARG A 172 5.34 6.38 -8.98
CA ARG A 172 5.05 7.27 -7.86
C ARG A 172 6.21 8.19 -7.54
N ASP A 173 5.89 9.43 -7.14
CA ASP A 173 6.86 10.40 -6.65
C ASP A 173 6.68 10.64 -5.15
N ILE A 174 7.76 10.52 -4.43
CA ILE A 174 7.83 10.80 -3.00
C ILE A 174 8.65 12.07 -2.80
N LEU A 175 7.99 13.10 -2.27
CA LEU A 175 8.65 14.30 -1.78
C LEU A 175 9.39 13.95 -0.49
N SER A 176 10.70 14.16 -0.49
CA SER A 176 11.54 14.06 0.70
C SER A 176 11.64 15.41 1.39
N ARG A 177 11.68 15.40 2.67
CA ARG A 177 12.13 16.55 3.46
C ARG A 177 13.62 16.73 3.37
#